data_c00fe2f6c8244b91e9fa41d63f4e2617
#
_entry.id   c00fe2f6c8244b91e9fa41d63f4e2617
#
_cell.length_a   1.000
_cell.length_b   1.000
_cell.length_c   1.000
_cell.angle_alpha   90.00
_cell.angle_beta   90.00
_cell.angle_gamma   90.00
#
_symmetry.space_group_name_H-M   'P 1'
#
loop_
_entity.id
_entity.type
_entity.pdbx_description
1 polymer ?
#
loop_
_entity_poly.entity_id
_entity_poly.type
_entity_poly.pdbx_seq_one_letter_code
_entity_poly.pdbx_strand_id
1 'polypeptide(L)'
;MAKKAIKKFKTAFTELLGKYSYDDLTIVNVSDAAKVTRQSFYYHYESMEDFVFDVLRDELDEAVNKERRKSGTLTATFVRIISACRASKTETSNLYNSSLKEELVDFFNNYIEDLIREQIGALLQASPRTMSEEALQFVTAQYRNMFRSILEDYIRTGMKEKPTDIGKGIDRFVGRSLDQVLTDFSDEAE
;
A
#
# COMPACT_ATOMS: atom_id res chain seq x y z
N MET A 1 0.60 27.59 5.11
CA MET A 1 1.25 27.17 6.39
C MET A 1 0.94 25.72 6.73
N ALA A 2 -0.29 25.26 6.63
CA ALA A 2 -0.70 23.88 6.94
C ALA A 2 0.13 22.79 6.27
N LYS A 3 0.27 22.76 4.95
CA LYS A 3 1.07 21.76 4.22
C LYS A 3 2.53 21.66 4.69
N LYS A 4 3.11 22.78 5.17
CA LYS A 4 4.49 22.80 5.68
C LYS A 4 4.61 22.12 7.05
N ALA A 5 3.59 22.25 7.92
CA ALA A 5 3.53 21.58 9.21
C ALA A 5 3.37 20.06 9.04
N ILE A 6 2.42 19.63 8.20
CA ILE A 6 2.21 18.21 7.88
C ILE A 6 3.50 17.56 7.37
N LYS A 7 4.18 18.18 6.40
CA LYS A 7 5.45 17.66 5.88
C LYS A 7 6.51 17.50 6.97
N LYS A 8 6.59 18.45 7.91
CA LYS A 8 7.53 18.35 9.04
C LYS A 8 7.19 17.19 9.98
N PHE A 9 5.90 16.99 10.28
CA PHE A 9 5.46 15.84 11.09
C PHE A 9 5.81 14.53 10.40
N LYS A 10 5.50 14.38 9.11
CA LYS A 10 5.79 13.16 8.34
C LYS A 10 7.30 12.87 8.31
N THR A 11 8.14 13.86 8.03
CA THR A 11 9.60 13.69 8.06
C THR A 11 10.10 13.29 9.45
N ALA A 12 9.66 13.98 10.50
CA ALA A 12 10.08 13.67 11.87
C ALA A 12 9.64 12.28 12.33
N PHE A 13 8.43 11.87 11.96
CA PHE A 13 7.91 10.54 12.27
C PHE A 13 8.75 9.44 11.60
N THR A 14 9.02 9.54 10.30
CA THR A 14 9.82 8.55 9.56
C THR A 14 11.24 8.45 10.17
N GLU A 15 11.87 9.59 10.52
CA GLU A 15 13.19 9.60 11.18
C GLU A 15 13.15 8.93 12.58
N LEU A 16 12.09 9.12 13.34
CA LEU A 16 11.91 8.50 14.65
C LEU A 16 11.62 7.01 14.51
N LEU A 17 10.75 6.63 13.58
CA LEU A 17 10.38 5.23 13.32
C LEU A 17 11.57 4.39 12.84
N GLY A 18 12.56 5.02 12.18
CA GLY A 18 13.82 4.39 11.83
C GLY A 18 14.73 4.08 13.03
N LYS A 19 14.40 4.57 14.24
CA LYS A 19 15.22 4.44 15.45
C LYS A 19 14.50 3.77 16.62
N TYR A 20 13.18 3.87 16.66
CA TYR A 20 12.33 3.45 17.77
C TYR A 20 11.18 2.58 17.26
N SER A 21 10.64 1.71 18.12
CA SER A 21 9.37 1.05 17.85
C SER A 21 8.24 2.07 17.75
N TYR A 22 7.22 1.79 16.94
CA TYR A 22 6.02 2.63 16.91
C TYR A 22 5.39 2.77 18.30
N ASP A 23 5.37 1.70 19.09
CA ASP A 23 4.75 1.68 20.43
C ASP A 23 5.45 2.63 21.44
N ASP A 24 6.67 3.03 21.14
CA ASP A 24 7.43 4.01 21.94
C ASP A 24 7.22 5.45 21.48
N LEU A 25 6.54 5.65 20.33
CA LEU A 25 6.32 6.97 19.74
C LEU A 25 5.02 7.60 20.23
N THR A 26 5.09 8.88 20.53
CA THR A 26 3.94 9.68 20.96
C THR A 26 3.82 10.94 20.11
N ILE A 27 2.63 11.54 20.09
CA ILE A 27 2.41 12.85 19.46
C ILE A 27 3.39 13.91 20.02
N VAL A 28 3.80 13.78 21.28
CA VAL A 28 4.80 14.67 21.89
C VAL A 28 6.14 14.51 21.21
N ASN A 29 6.64 13.27 21.08
CA ASN A 29 7.92 13.00 20.47
C ASN A 29 7.97 13.49 19.02
N VAL A 30 6.90 13.22 18.26
CA VAL A 30 6.79 13.66 16.85
C VAL A 30 6.72 15.17 16.73
N SER A 31 5.95 15.84 17.61
CA SER A 31 5.81 17.29 17.62
C SER A 31 7.12 18.00 17.95
N ASP A 32 7.84 17.51 18.96
CA ASP A 32 9.13 18.06 19.39
C ASP A 32 10.19 17.88 18.30
N ALA A 33 10.29 16.70 17.71
CA ALA A 33 11.21 16.43 16.61
C ALA A 33 10.87 17.28 15.34
N ALA A 34 9.60 17.45 15.03
CA ALA A 34 9.13 18.30 13.92
C ALA A 34 9.33 19.80 14.19
N LYS A 35 9.58 20.20 15.44
CA LYS A 35 9.57 21.62 15.89
C LYS A 35 8.27 22.33 15.53
N VAL A 36 7.15 21.64 15.78
CA VAL A 36 5.78 22.11 15.55
C VAL A 36 4.95 21.79 16.77
N THR A 37 4.00 22.64 17.12
CA THR A 37 3.20 22.47 18.35
C THR A 37 2.23 21.29 18.24
N ARG A 38 1.94 20.63 19.37
CA ARG A 38 0.90 19.59 19.47
C ARG A 38 -0.48 20.10 19.05
N GLN A 39 -0.80 21.36 19.32
CA GLN A 39 -2.04 21.98 18.86
C GLN A 39 -2.14 21.97 17.33
N SER A 40 -1.01 22.20 16.62
CA SER A 40 -0.96 22.10 15.18
C SER A 40 -1.13 20.65 14.69
N PHE A 41 -0.69 19.65 15.47
CA PHE A 41 -0.94 18.24 15.14
C PHE A 41 -2.44 17.94 15.20
N TYR A 42 -3.10 18.25 16.33
CA TYR A 42 -4.54 18.02 16.52
C TYR A 42 -5.45 18.87 15.62
N TYR A 43 -4.92 19.90 15.00
CA TYR A 43 -5.63 20.63 13.94
C TYR A 43 -5.77 19.79 12.66
N HIS A 44 -4.88 18.81 12.43
CA HIS A 44 -4.83 18.02 11.21
C HIS A 44 -5.23 16.56 11.40
N TYR A 45 -5.00 15.99 12.56
CA TYR A 45 -5.17 14.58 12.86
C TYR A 45 -5.84 14.39 14.22
N GLU A 46 -6.79 13.46 14.29
CA GLU A 46 -7.51 13.14 15.51
C GLU A 46 -6.66 12.27 16.44
N SER A 47 -5.82 11.39 15.88
CA SER A 47 -5.00 10.44 16.61
C SER A 47 -3.61 10.25 15.96
N MET A 48 -2.73 9.55 16.67
CA MET A 48 -1.45 9.11 16.11
C MET A 48 -1.67 8.10 14.96
N GLU A 49 -2.66 7.25 15.10
CA GLU A 49 -3.04 6.23 14.12
C GLU A 49 -3.53 6.87 12.82
N ASP A 50 -4.49 7.83 12.89
CA ASP A 50 -4.96 8.61 11.73
C ASP A 50 -3.78 9.26 10.98
N PHE A 51 -2.84 9.85 11.71
CA PHE A 51 -1.62 10.42 11.14
C PHE A 51 -0.74 9.36 10.45
N VAL A 52 -0.54 8.20 11.06
CA VAL A 52 0.30 7.11 10.48
C VAL A 52 -0.28 6.61 9.18
N PHE A 53 -1.60 6.42 9.11
CA PHE A 53 -2.23 5.97 7.86
C PHE A 53 -2.19 7.02 6.75
N ASP A 54 -2.21 8.31 7.09
CA ASP A 54 -1.97 9.38 6.11
C ASP A 54 -0.51 9.39 5.60
N VAL A 55 0.47 9.11 6.48
CA VAL A 55 1.87 8.93 6.06
C VAL A 55 2.02 7.76 5.11
N LEU A 56 1.47 6.59 5.48
CA LEU A 56 1.57 5.37 4.69
C LEU A 56 0.87 5.51 3.33
N ARG A 57 -0.30 6.16 3.29
CA ARG A 57 -1.02 6.43 2.04
C ARG A 57 -0.17 7.28 1.10
N ASP A 58 0.42 8.36 1.58
CA ASP A 58 1.29 9.22 0.77
C ASP A 58 2.51 8.45 0.23
N GLU A 59 3.16 7.61 1.05
CA GLU A 59 4.32 6.81 0.65
C GLU A 59 3.94 5.76 -0.41
N LEU A 60 2.81 5.08 -0.23
CA LEU A 60 2.32 4.10 -1.20
C LEU A 60 1.88 4.77 -2.50
N ASP A 61 1.18 5.89 -2.42
CA ASP A 61 0.77 6.67 -3.58
C ASP A 61 1.99 7.18 -4.36
N GLU A 62 3.03 7.65 -3.68
CA GLU A 62 4.27 8.04 -4.33
C GLU A 62 4.94 6.85 -5.02
N ALA A 63 5.01 5.70 -4.35
CA ALA A 63 5.58 4.48 -4.92
C ALA A 63 4.82 3.99 -6.16
N VAL A 64 3.48 4.04 -6.12
CA VAL A 64 2.61 3.60 -7.22
C VAL A 64 2.58 4.61 -8.35
N ASN A 65 2.47 5.92 -8.06
CA ASN A 65 2.26 6.96 -9.06
C ASN A 65 3.52 7.34 -9.86
N LYS A 66 4.73 7.11 -9.34
CA LYS A 66 5.98 7.45 -10.05
C LYS A 66 6.08 6.85 -11.46
N GLU A 67 5.29 5.81 -11.76
CA GLU A 67 5.32 5.16 -13.08
C GLU A 67 3.95 4.70 -13.62
N ARG A 68 2.84 5.09 -13.02
CA ARG A 68 1.48 4.79 -13.52
C ARG A 68 1.29 5.20 -14.99
N ARG A 69 2.12 6.12 -15.49
CA ARG A 69 2.13 6.60 -16.87
C ARG A 69 2.75 5.62 -17.87
N LYS A 70 3.32 4.47 -17.40
CA LYS A 70 4.03 3.50 -18.26
C LYS A 70 3.46 2.09 -18.14
N SER A 71 2.18 1.88 -18.45
CA SER A 71 1.53 0.54 -18.53
C SER A 71 1.89 -0.39 -17.36
N GLY A 72 1.16 -0.31 -16.25
CA GLY A 72 1.45 -1.19 -15.12
C GLY A 72 0.49 -2.37 -15.06
N THR A 73 1.01 -3.58 -15.05
CA THR A 73 0.26 -4.75 -14.57
C THR A 73 0.08 -4.66 -13.06
N LEU A 74 -0.90 -5.39 -12.49
CA LEU A 74 -1.04 -5.51 -11.03
C LEU A 74 0.26 -5.98 -10.38
N THR A 75 0.96 -6.93 -10.99
CA THR A 75 2.26 -7.41 -10.52
C THR A 75 3.29 -6.29 -10.47
N ALA A 76 3.41 -5.48 -11.51
CA ALA A 76 4.35 -4.36 -11.53
C ALA A 76 4.03 -3.32 -10.45
N THR A 77 2.75 -3.03 -10.22
CA THR A 77 2.30 -2.14 -9.14
C THR A 77 2.67 -2.71 -7.77
N PHE A 78 2.43 -3.99 -7.55
CA PHE A 78 2.78 -4.67 -6.31
C PHE A 78 4.30 -4.72 -6.07
N VAL A 79 5.11 -4.98 -7.12
CA VAL A 79 6.59 -4.92 -7.04
C VAL A 79 7.08 -3.54 -6.57
N ARG A 80 6.39 -2.45 -6.92
CA ARG A 80 6.74 -1.11 -6.44
C ARG A 80 6.44 -0.95 -4.96
N ILE A 81 5.28 -1.44 -4.50
CA ILE A 81 4.89 -1.43 -3.10
C ILE A 81 5.93 -2.16 -2.25
N ILE A 82 6.27 -3.41 -2.61
CA ILE A 82 7.29 -4.18 -1.86
C ILE A 82 8.70 -3.60 -1.99
N SER A 83 8.98 -2.86 -3.07
CA SER A 83 10.24 -2.11 -3.22
C SER A 83 10.30 -0.93 -2.27
N ALA A 84 9.20 -0.21 -2.07
CA ALA A 84 9.10 0.87 -1.10
C ALA A 84 9.26 0.34 0.34
N CYS A 85 8.56 -0.74 0.69
CA CYS A 85 8.72 -1.41 1.99
C CYS A 85 10.18 -1.83 2.24
N ARG A 86 10.87 -2.32 1.22
CA ARG A 86 12.29 -2.69 1.32
C ARG A 86 13.21 -1.48 1.47
N ALA A 87 12.91 -0.37 0.81
CA ALA A 87 13.69 0.86 0.91
C ALA A 87 13.62 1.46 2.31
N SER A 88 12.47 1.34 2.99
CA SER A 88 12.21 1.76 4.37
C SER A 88 12.08 0.53 5.29
N LYS A 89 13.05 -0.40 5.19
CA LYS A 89 12.97 -1.72 5.84
C LYS A 89 12.81 -1.65 7.35
N THR A 90 13.55 -0.78 8.02
CA THR A 90 13.50 -0.64 9.48
C THR A 90 12.16 -0.09 9.92
N GLU A 91 11.69 0.97 9.26
CA GLU A 91 10.41 1.62 9.51
C GLU A 91 9.25 0.64 9.28
N THR A 92 9.28 -0.07 8.14
CA THR A 92 8.29 -1.10 7.81
C THR A 92 8.25 -2.20 8.88
N SER A 93 9.42 -2.67 9.34
CA SER A 93 9.50 -3.70 10.38
C SER A 93 9.02 -3.20 11.74
N ASN A 94 9.34 -1.95 12.11
CA ASN A 94 8.93 -1.35 13.38
C ASN A 94 7.41 -1.12 13.45
N LEU A 95 6.79 -0.76 12.32
CA LEU A 95 5.33 -0.69 12.22
C LEU A 95 4.68 -2.09 12.24
N TYR A 96 5.14 -3.01 11.40
CA TYR A 96 4.52 -4.33 11.27
C TYR A 96 4.59 -5.17 12.57
N ASN A 97 5.61 -4.95 13.40
CA ASN A 97 5.77 -5.66 14.68
C ASN A 97 5.25 -4.86 15.89
N SER A 98 4.45 -3.84 15.68
CA SER A 98 3.84 -3.01 16.72
C SER A 98 2.41 -3.42 17.06
N SER A 99 1.84 -2.73 18.04
CA SER A 99 0.42 -2.86 18.39
C SER A 99 -0.53 -2.48 17.26
N LEU A 100 -0.05 -1.76 16.24
CA LEU A 100 -0.85 -1.30 15.08
C LEU A 100 -0.96 -2.36 13.96
N LYS A 101 -0.46 -3.57 14.17
CA LYS A 101 -0.33 -4.59 13.13
C LYS A 101 -1.65 -4.97 12.46
N GLU A 102 -2.72 -5.16 13.23
CA GLU A 102 -4.01 -5.60 12.69
C GLU A 102 -4.61 -4.50 11.80
N GLU A 103 -4.57 -3.26 12.26
CA GLU A 103 -5.05 -2.10 11.53
C GLU A 103 -4.20 -1.82 10.26
N LEU A 104 -2.89 -2.10 10.31
CA LEU A 104 -2.02 -2.03 9.13
C LEU A 104 -2.41 -3.06 8.07
N VAL A 105 -2.75 -4.28 8.49
CA VAL A 105 -3.22 -5.32 7.56
C VAL A 105 -4.53 -4.89 6.91
N ASP A 106 -5.46 -4.34 7.67
CA ASP A 106 -6.74 -3.85 7.15
C ASP A 106 -6.55 -2.64 6.23
N PHE A 107 -5.72 -1.69 6.61
CA PHE A 107 -5.35 -0.55 5.76
C PHE A 107 -4.77 -1.02 4.42
N PHE A 108 -3.83 -1.97 4.46
CA PHE A 108 -3.21 -2.50 3.25
C PHE A 108 -4.20 -3.27 2.38
N ASN A 109 -5.08 -4.07 2.99
CA ASN A 109 -6.15 -4.78 2.27
C ASN A 109 -7.04 -3.81 1.50
N ASN A 110 -7.50 -2.74 2.14
CA ASN A 110 -8.34 -1.73 1.51
C ASN A 110 -7.58 -0.99 0.39
N TYR A 111 -6.33 -0.59 0.64
CA TYR A 111 -5.50 0.09 -0.35
C TYR A 111 -5.26 -0.76 -1.62
N ILE A 112 -4.95 -2.04 -1.44
CA ILE A 112 -4.75 -2.98 -2.56
C ILE A 112 -6.07 -3.26 -3.29
N GLU A 113 -7.17 -3.38 -2.57
CA GLU A 113 -8.49 -3.57 -3.17
C GLU A 113 -8.86 -2.41 -4.10
N ASP A 114 -8.67 -1.17 -3.64
CA ASP A 114 -8.91 0.03 -4.43
C ASP A 114 -8.07 0.03 -5.72
N LEU A 115 -6.77 -0.32 -5.63
CA LEU A 115 -5.89 -0.41 -6.79
C LEU A 115 -6.33 -1.49 -7.80
N ILE A 116 -6.76 -2.64 -7.32
CA ILE A 116 -7.23 -3.73 -8.18
C ILE A 116 -8.51 -3.31 -8.90
N ARG A 117 -9.50 -2.78 -8.16
CA ARG A 117 -10.77 -2.31 -8.73
C ARG A 117 -10.56 -1.21 -9.77
N GLU A 118 -9.68 -0.26 -9.49
CA GLU A 118 -9.36 0.81 -10.44
C GLU A 118 -8.74 0.24 -11.74
N GLN A 119 -7.82 -0.72 -11.62
CA GLN A 119 -7.19 -1.32 -12.80
C GLN A 119 -8.16 -2.18 -13.60
N ILE A 120 -9.02 -2.98 -12.93
CA ILE A 120 -10.08 -3.74 -13.60
C ILE A 120 -11.04 -2.77 -14.31
N GLY A 121 -11.50 -1.73 -13.62
CA GLY A 121 -12.38 -0.71 -14.19
C GLY A 121 -11.82 -0.05 -15.44
N ALA A 122 -10.52 0.28 -15.44
CA ALA A 122 -9.85 0.86 -16.60
C ALA A 122 -9.80 -0.12 -17.80
N LEU A 123 -9.58 -1.41 -17.54
CA LEU A 123 -9.57 -2.43 -18.59
C LEU A 123 -10.97 -2.68 -19.16
N LEU A 124 -12.01 -2.72 -18.32
CA LEU A 124 -13.41 -2.87 -18.76
C LEU A 124 -13.86 -1.66 -19.59
N GLN A 125 -13.47 -0.44 -19.21
CA GLN A 125 -13.79 0.76 -19.99
C GLN A 125 -13.12 0.77 -21.38
N ALA A 126 -11.98 0.09 -21.53
CA ALA A 126 -11.24 0.00 -22.79
C ALA A 126 -11.68 -1.17 -23.67
N SER A 127 -12.67 -1.96 -23.27
CA SER A 127 -13.14 -3.15 -23.96
C SER A 127 -14.68 -3.22 -23.97
N PRO A 128 -15.31 -3.98 -24.89
CA PRO A 128 -16.75 -4.18 -24.87
C PRO A 128 -17.22 -5.17 -23.78
N ARG A 129 -16.37 -5.57 -22.87
CA ARG A 129 -16.66 -6.56 -21.84
C ARG A 129 -17.37 -5.91 -20.65
N THR A 130 -18.26 -6.66 -20.02
CA THR A 130 -18.87 -6.34 -18.74
C THR A 130 -18.54 -7.43 -17.72
N MET A 131 -18.63 -7.10 -16.44
CA MET A 131 -18.40 -8.04 -15.35
C MET A 131 -19.47 -7.84 -14.28
N SER A 132 -20.06 -8.94 -13.80
CA SER A 132 -20.99 -8.85 -12.67
C SER A 132 -20.27 -8.40 -11.40
N GLU A 133 -21.00 -7.80 -10.46
CA GLU A 133 -20.41 -7.36 -9.17
C GLU A 133 -19.87 -8.56 -8.38
N GLU A 134 -20.54 -9.71 -8.45
CA GLU A 134 -20.06 -10.94 -7.80
C GLU A 134 -18.72 -11.41 -8.39
N ALA A 135 -18.58 -11.42 -9.73
CA ALA A 135 -17.33 -11.77 -10.39
C ALA A 135 -16.21 -10.77 -10.05
N LEU A 136 -16.52 -9.47 -10.04
CA LEU A 136 -15.58 -8.41 -9.64
C LEU A 136 -15.10 -8.59 -8.20
N GLN A 137 -16.02 -8.84 -7.28
CA GLN A 137 -15.69 -9.09 -5.87
C GLN A 137 -14.82 -10.34 -5.71
N PHE A 138 -15.16 -11.43 -6.41
CA PHE A 138 -14.39 -12.67 -6.36
C PHE A 138 -12.95 -12.45 -6.85
N VAL A 139 -12.79 -11.91 -8.06
CA VAL A 139 -11.45 -11.67 -8.65
C VAL A 139 -10.63 -10.73 -7.77
N THR A 140 -11.22 -9.64 -7.32
CA THR A 140 -10.57 -8.66 -6.44
C THR A 140 -10.09 -9.32 -5.15
N ALA A 141 -10.92 -10.14 -4.51
CA ALA A 141 -10.57 -10.84 -3.28
C ALA A 141 -9.39 -11.83 -3.46
N GLN A 142 -9.33 -12.55 -4.61
CA GLN A 142 -8.22 -13.48 -4.86
C GLN A 142 -6.88 -12.73 -5.01
N TYR A 143 -6.84 -11.67 -5.82
CA TYR A 143 -5.63 -10.85 -5.97
C TYR A 143 -5.22 -10.18 -4.65
N ARG A 144 -6.16 -9.59 -3.91
CA ARG A 144 -5.91 -8.99 -2.61
C ARG A 144 -5.29 -9.99 -1.63
N ASN A 145 -5.89 -11.19 -1.48
CA ASN A 145 -5.41 -12.22 -0.57
C ASN A 145 -4.01 -12.71 -0.96
N MET A 146 -3.76 -12.91 -2.24
CA MET A 146 -2.43 -13.29 -2.75
C MET A 146 -1.39 -12.21 -2.41
N PHE A 147 -1.66 -10.95 -2.73
CA PHE A 147 -0.72 -9.86 -2.49
C PHE A 147 -0.47 -9.63 -1.00
N ARG A 148 -1.52 -9.70 -0.17
CA ARG A 148 -1.39 -9.63 1.28
C ARG A 148 -0.48 -10.73 1.80
N SER A 149 -0.74 -11.98 1.44
CA SER A 149 0.06 -13.13 1.92
C SER A 149 1.54 -12.98 1.52
N ILE A 150 1.82 -12.55 0.29
CA ILE A 150 3.18 -12.34 -0.20
C ILE A 150 3.87 -11.20 0.58
N LEU A 151 3.17 -10.09 0.83
CA LEU A 151 3.73 -8.96 1.57
C LEU A 151 4.02 -9.34 3.02
N GLU A 152 3.09 -10.00 3.72
CA GLU A 152 3.28 -10.45 5.09
C GLU A 152 4.48 -11.40 5.21
N ASP A 153 4.59 -12.39 4.33
CA ASP A 153 5.72 -13.30 4.28
C ASP A 153 7.04 -12.57 3.98
N TYR A 154 6.99 -11.61 3.06
CA TYR A 154 8.15 -10.80 2.71
C TYR A 154 8.68 -9.99 3.90
N ILE A 155 7.80 -9.33 4.64
CA ILE A 155 8.17 -8.58 5.85
C ILE A 155 8.68 -9.55 6.93
N ARG A 156 7.96 -10.64 7.20
CA ARG A 156 8.30 -11.63 8.21
C ARG A 156 9.65 -12.29 7.97
N THR A 157 10.03 -12.54 6.72
CA THR A 157 11.34 -13.10 6.35
C THR A 157 12.47 -12.06 6.27
N GLY A 158 12.16 -10.82 6.61
CA GLY A 158 13.12 -9.71 6.68
C GLY A 158 13.47 -9.12 5.32
N MET A 159 12.54 -9.17 4.35
CA MET A 159 12.65 -8.49 3.06
C MET A 159 13.97 -8.81 2.30
N LYS A 160 14.40 -10.07 2.36
CA LYS A 160 15.70 -10.52 1.81
C LYS A 160 15.67 -10.67 0.29
N GLU A 161 14.57 -11.16 -0.25
CA GLU A 161 14.42 -11.39 -1.68
C GLU A 161 14.39 -10.08 -2.47
N LYS A 162 14.75 -10.13 -3.74
CA LYS A 162 14.60 -8.97 -4.62
C LYS A 162 13.14 -8.83 -5.03
N PRO A 163 12.54 -7.64 -4.93
CA PRO A 163 11.15 -7.40 -5.35
C PRO A 163 10.87 -7.87 -6.78
N THR A 164 11.82 -7.70 -7.69
CA THR A 164 11.70 -8.14 -9.08
C THR A 164 11.62 -9.66 -9.22
N ASP A 165 12.24 -10.44 -8.35
CA ASP A 165 12.20 -11.89 -8.42
C ASP A 165 10.88 -12.42 -7.84
N ILE A 166 10.33 -11.75 -6.82
CA ILE A 166 8.96 -11.97 -6.33
C ILE A 166 7.96 -11.71 -7.48
N GLY A 167 8.10 -10.58 -8.19
CA GLY A 167 7.25 -10.27 -9.35
C GLY A 167 7.29 -11.36 -10.42
N LYS A 168 8.48 -11.85 -10.79
CA LYS A 168 8.60 -12.99 -11.72
C LYS A 168 7.93 -14.26 -11.19
N GLY A 169 7.99 -14.49 -9.87
CA GLY A 169 7.29 -15.60 -9.22
C GLY A 169 5.77 -15.48 -9.35
N ILE A 170 5.23 -14.30 -9.09
CA ILE A 170 3.81 -13.99 -9.24
C ILE A 170 3.36 -14.23 -10.69
N ASP A 171 4.07 -13.66 -11.68
CA ASP A 171 3.74 -13.80 -13.09
C ASP A 171 3.75 -15.27 -13.55
N ARG A 172 4.68 -16.08 -13.04
CA ARG A 172 4.73 -17.52 -13.32
C ARG A 172 3.61 -18.29 -12.66
N PHE A 173 3.25 -17.91 -11.43
CA PHE A 173 2.23 -18.60 -10.65
C PHE A 173 0.82 -18.29 -11.17
N VAL A 174 0.54 -17.01 -11.41
CA VAL A 174 -0.77 -16.58 -11.94
C VAL A 174 -0.94 -17.02 -13.39
N GLY A 175 0.15 -17.13 -14.16
CA GLY A 175 0.18 -17.67 -15.54
C GLY A 175 -0.68 -16.95 -16.57
N ARG A 176 -1.38 -15.91 -16.15
CA ARG A 176 -2.34 -15.15 -16.95
C ARG A 176 -2.22 -13.66 -16.64
N SER A 177 -2.32 -12.84 -17.67
CA SER A 177 -2.53 -11.41 -17.47
C SER A 177 -3.90 -11.17 -16.83
N LEU A 178 -4.08 -10.04 -16.17
CA LEU A 178 -5.40 -9.65 -15.67
C LEU A 178 -6.44 -9.60 -16.82
N ASP A 179 -6.04 -9.18 -18.02
CA ASP A 179 -6.90 -9.18 -19.19
C ASP A 179 -7.42 -10.58 -19.53
N GLN A 180 -6.60 -11.64 -19.41
CA GLN A 180 -7.04 -13.02 -19.60
C GLN A 180 -8.02 -13.48 -18.52
N VAL A 181 -7.79 -13.09 -17.26
CA VAL A 181 -8.74 -13.38 -16.17
C VAL A 181 -10.07 -12.68 -16.43
N LEU A 182 -10.03 -11.42 -16.86
CA LEU A 182 -11.25 -10.69 -17.23
C LEU A 182 -12.00 -11.36 -18.38
N THR A 183 -11.30 -11.95 -19.36
CA THR A 183 -11.96 -12.70 -20.45
C THR A 183 -12.75 -13.89 -19.91
N ASP A 184 -12.20 -14.62 -18.92
CA ASP A 184 -12.86 -15.81 -18.36
C ASP A 184 -14.03 -15.45 -17.40
N PHE A 185 -14.08 -14.24 -16.84
CA PHE A 185 -15.06 -13.80 -15.85
C PHE A 185 -15.99 -12.68 -16.32
N SER A 186 -15.84 -12.20 -17.55
CA SER A 186 -16.72 -11.19 -18.12
C SER A 186 -17.67 -11.79 -19.15
N ASP A 187 -18.85 -11.21 -19.25
CA ASP A 187 -19.78 -11.47 -20.34
C ASP A 187 -19.43 -10.58 -21.53
N GLU A 188 -19.57 -11.08 -22.77
CA GLU A 188 -19.53 -10.23 -23.95
C GLU A 188 -20.78 -9.33 -23.92
N ALA A 189 -20.58 -8.03 -24.09
CA ALA A 189 -21.71 -7.11 -24.20
C ALA A 189 -22.44 -7.42 -25.52
N GLU A 190 -23.72 -7.82 -25.42
CA GLU A 190 -24.60 -7.99 -26.58
C GLU A 190 -24.82 -6.67 -27.33
#